data_8a7563aaac11f6a993c126c527495594
#
_entry.id   8a7563aaac11f6a993c126c527495594
#
_cell.length_a   1.000
_cell.length_b   1.000
_cell.length_c   1.000
_cell.angle_alpha   90.00
_cell.angle_beta   90.00
_cell.angle_gamma   90.00
#
_symmetry.space_group_name_H-M   'P 1'
#
loop_
_entity.id
_entity.type
_entity.pdbx_description
1 polymer ?
#
loop_
_entity_poly.entity_id
_entity_poly.type
_entity_poly.pdbx_seq_one_letter_code
_entity_poly.pdbx_strand_id
1 'polypeptide(L)'
;MLKYWLGIVGLFVWGGCSTSFTPQEVKVIKEGGGIMRVWKTDNREDSLFLRQQAIELTPGEIRTELFQVLKQRMLATVNDSADPGVGIAAPQVGISRRLIAVQRYDKPGAPFEFYINPGIVAASEEQSLGKEGCLSVP
;
A
#
# COMPACT_ATOMS: atom_id res chain seq x y z
N MET A 1 15.67 -54.70 34.23
CA MET A 1 15.44 -53.25 34.39
C MET A 1 15.50 -52.59 33.03
N LEU A 2 14.36 -52.29 32.47
CA LEU A 2 14.21 -51.70 31.10
C LEU A 2 13.94 -50.19 31.27
N LYS A 3 14.92 -49.35 30.89
CA LYS A 3 14.77 -47.88 30.90
C LYS A 3 14.14 -47.40 29.58
N TYR A 4 12.89 -46.95 29.63
CA TYR A 4 12.23 -46.27 28.50
C TYR A 4 12.70 -44.84 28.40
N TRP A 5 13.34 -44.52 27.28
CA TRP A 5 13.61 -43.15 26.87
C TRP A 5 12.40 -42.57 26.15
N LEU A 6 11.68 -41.68 26.79
CA LEU A 6 10.65 -40.88 26.15
C LEU A 6 11.32 -39.72 25.40
N GLY A 7 11.46 -39.88 24.10
CA GLY A 7 11.88 -38.77 23.22
C GLY A 7 10.73 -37.77 23.05
N ILE A 8 10.90 -36.57 23.59
CA ILE A 8 10.00 -35.45 23.32
C ILE A 8 10.31 -34.94 21.89
N VAL A 9 9.45 -35.27 20.94
CA VAL A 9 9.46 -34.69 19.62
C VAL A 9 8.84 -33.29 19.75
N GLY A 10 9.72 -32.27 19.84
CA GLY A 10 9.30 -30.89 19.77
C GLY A 10 8.76 -30.57 18.36
N LEU A 11 7.47 -30.40 18.23
CA LEU A 11 6.87 -29.78 17.03
C LEU A 11 7.33 -28.33 16.98
N PHE A 12 8.36 -28.05 16.17
CA PHE A 12 8.63 -26.68 15.72
C PHE A 12 7.54 -26.28 14.72
N VAL A 13 6.51 -25.61 15.21
CA VAL A 13 5.57 -24.90 14.36
C VAL A 13 6.34 -23.69 13.80
N TRP A 14 6.86 -23.83 12.60
CA TRP A 14 7.31 -22.68 11.83
C TRP A 14 6.06 -21.87 11.50
N GLY A 15 5.82 -20.82 12.27
CA GLY A 15 4.87 -19.79 11.93
C GLY A 15 5.35 -19.12 10.65
N GLY A 16 4.99 -19.67 9.51
CA GLY A 16 5.17 -19.02 8.22
C GLY A 16 4.40 -17.72 8.27
N CYS A 17 5.11 -16.60 8.33
CA CYS A 17 4.53 -15.28 8.12
C CYS A 17 3.95 -15.30 6.70
N SER A 18 2.65 -15.57 6.60
CA SER A 18 1.90 -15.57 5.34
C SER A 18 1.84 -14.11 4.88
N THR A 19 2.76 -13.73 4.02
CA THR A 19 2.87 -12.40 3.44
C THR A 19 1.94 -12.26 2.23
N SER A 20 0.67 -12.55 2.40
CA SER A 20 -0.36 -12.28 1.40
C SER A 20 -1.26 -11.14 1.87
N PHE A 21 -1.94 -10.47 0.93
CA PHE A 21 -2.97 -9.49 1.27
C PHE A 21 -3.93 -10.04 2.32
N THR A 22 -4.23 -9.28 3.33
CA THR A 22 -5.18 -9.67 4.37
C THR A 22 -6.60 -9.81 3.78
N PRO A 23 -7.50 -10.60 4.41
CA PRO A 23 -8.88 -10.70 3.93
C PRO A 23 -9.58 -9.34 3.79
N GLN A 24 -9.27 -8.38 4.67
CA GLN A 24 -9.79 -7.02 4.60
C GLN A 24 -9.25 -6.27 3.38
N GLU A 25 -7.95 -6.35 3.10
CA GLU A 25 -7.34 -5.75 1.91
C GLU A 25 -7.92 -6.37 0.62
N VAL A 26 -8.07 -7.70 0.59
CA VAL A 26 -8.70 -8.41 -0.54
C VAL A 26 -10.11 -7.89 -0.79
N LYS A 27 -10.90 -7.70 0.27
CA LYS A 27 -12.25 -7.14 0.20
C LYS A 27 -12.21 -5.72 -0.41
N VAL A 28 -11.39 -4.83 0.14
CA VAL A 28 -11.26 -3.45 -0.36
C VAL A 28 -10.82 -3.40 -1.82
N ILE A 29 -9.87 -4.28 -2.23
CA ILE A 29 -9.37 -4.31 -3.60
C ILE A 29 -10.45 -4.82 -4.59
N LYS A 30 -11.30 -5.76 -4.17
CA LYS A 30 -12.30 -6.39 -5.06
C LYS A 30 -13.64 -5.68 -5.11
N GLU A 31 -14.04 -5.00 -4.03
CA GLU A 31 -15.37 -4.39 -3.92
C GLU A 31 -15.42 -2.99 -4.54
N GLY A 32 -16.58 -2.62 -5.10
CA GLY A 32 -16.95 -1.24 -5.41
C GLY A 32 -16.56 -0.68 -6.77
N GLY A 33 -16.09 -1.46 -7.74
CA GLY A 33 -15.82 -0.95 -9.12
C GLY A 33 -14.51 -0.15 -9.23
N GLY A 34 -14.39 0.80 -10.18
CA GLY A 34 -13.13 1.45 -10.56
C GLY A 34 -12.50 2.33 -9.47
N ILE A 35 -13.20 3.37 -9.02
CA ILE A 35 -12.70 4.35 -8.06
C ILE A 35 -12.78 3.78 -6.64
N MET A 36 -11.72 3.99 -5.85
CA MET A 36 -11.64 3.59 -4.44
C MET A 36 -11.98 4.79 -3.53
N ARG A 37 -12.54 4.50 -2.34
CA ARG A 37 -12.70 5.53 -1.32
C ARG A 37 -11.33 6.05 -0.89
N VAL A 38 -11.14 7.36 -0.93
CA VAL A 38 -9.94 8.00 -0.36
C VAL A 38 -10.18 8.25 1.14
N TRP A 39 -9.23 7.79 1.95
CA TRP A 39 -9.24 7.98 3.40
C TRP A 39 -8.75 9.37 3.75
N LYS A 40 -9.46 10.06 4.66
CA LYS A 40 -9.27 11.48 4.97
C LYS A 40 -8.77 11.69 6.40
N THR A 41 -7.95 12.72 6.60
CA THR A 41 -7.36 13.03 7.91
C THR A 41 -8.34 13.66 8.90
N ASP A 42 -9.44 14.22 8.43
CA ASP A 42 -10.54 14.77 9.25
C ASP A 42 -11.45 13.68 9.84
N ASN A 43 -11.42 12.47 9.30
CA ASN A 43 -12.03 11.30 9.91
C ASN A 43 -11.04 10.64 10.88
N ARG A 44 -11.46 10.41 12.13
CA ARG A 44 -10.58 9.87 13.18
C ARG A 44 -10.04 8.47 12.85
N GLU A 45 -10.88 7.56 12.36
CA GLU A 45 -10.49 6.17 12.04
C GLU A 45 -9.53 6.14 10.86
N ASP A 46 -9.84 6.89 9.81
CA ASP A 46 -8.97 7.05 8.65
C ASP A 46 -7.61 7.63 9.04
N SER A 47 -7.61 8.68 9.87
CA SER A 47 -6.39 9.32 10.35
C SER A 47 -5.50 8.36 11.15
N LEU A 48 -6.10 7.52 12.00
CA LEU A 48 -5.35 6.50 12.75
C LEU A 48 -4.75 5.45 11.82
N PHE A 49 -5.48 5.02 10.79
CA PHE A 49 -4.96 4.09 9.79
C PHE A 49 -3.84 4.71 8.96
N LEU A 50 -4.01 5.94 8.47
CA LEU A 50 -3.00 6.63 7.65
C LEU A 50 -1.67 6.86 8.37
N ARG A 51 -1.67 6.86 9.71
CA ARG A 51 -0.47 6.99 10.55
C ARG A 51 0.25 5.67 10.81
N GLN A 52 -0.33 4.53 10.41
CA GLN A 52 0.31 3.24 10.59
C GLN A 52 1.48 3.08 9.63
N GLN A 53 2.49 2.32 10.05
CA GLN A 53 3.58 1.95 9.17
C GLN A 53 3.08 0.96 8.11
N ALA A 54 3.22 1.32 6.84
CA ALA A 54 2.85 0.46 5.72
C ALA A 54 3.82 -0.72 5.58
N ILE A 55 3.29 -1.89 5.27
CA ILE A 55 4.01 -3.16 5.13
C ILE A 55 4.60 -3.28 3.71
N GLU A 56 5.76 -3.88 3.59
CA GLU A 56 6.36 -4.19 2.30
C GLU A 56 5.54 -5.22 1.51
N LEU A 57 5.48 -5.01 0.21
CA LEU A 57 4.95 -5.99 -0.73
C LEU A 57 5.99 -7.06 -1.01
N THR A 58 5.58 -8.31 -0.97
CA THR A 58 6.44 -9.44 -1.31
C THR A 58 6.46 -9.73 -2.81
N PRO A 59 7.49 -10.40 -3.34
CA PRO A 59 7.50 -10.83 -4.74
C PRO A 59 6.31 -11.71 -5.13
N GLY A 60 5.76 -12.47 -4.17
CA GLY A 60 4.57 -13.29 -4.36
C GLY A 60 3.33 -12.44 -4.60
N GLU A 61 3.08 -11.42 -3.76
CA GLU A 61 1.95 -10.50 -3.89
C GLU A 61 1.98 -9.71 -5.20
N ILE A 62 3.16 -9.21 -5.59
CA ILE A 62 3.37 -8.40 -6.81
C ILE A 62 2.98 -9.16 -8.09
N ARG A 63 3.12 -10.50 -8.09
CA ARG A 63 2.79 -11.36 -9.23
C ARG A 63 1.31 -11.73 -9.33
N THR A 64 0.50 -11.37 -8.34
CA THR A 64 -0.92 -11.73 -8.31
C THR A 64 -1.76 -10.83 -9.22
N GLU A 65 -2.87 -11.38 -9.72
CA GLU A 65 -3.91 -10.61 -10.40
C GLU A 65 -4.49 -9.53 -9.46
N LEU A 66 -4.62 -9.83 -8.17
CA LEU A 66 -5.12 -8.89 -7.16
C LEU A 66 -4.26 -7.62 -7.09
N PHE A 67 -2.93 -7.75 -7.19
CA PHE A 67 -2.03 -6.61 -7.25
C PHE A 67 -2.25 -5.75 -8.52
N GLN A 68 -2.51 -6.39 -9.67
CA GLN A 68 -2.82 -5.64 -10.90
C GLN A 68 -4.16 -4.89 -10.76
N VAL A 69 -5.17 -5.51 -10.16
CA VAL A 69 -6.45 -4.86 -9.86
C VAL A 69 -6.26 -3.66 -8.93
N LEU A 70 -5.46 -3.81 -7.87
CA LEU A 70 -5.12 -2.69 -6.97
C LEU A 70 -4.50 -1.52 -7.73
N LYS A 71 -3.51 -1.77 -8.57
CA LYS A 71 -2.87 -0.72 -9.39
C LYS A 71 -3.85 -0.01 -10.31
N GLN A 72 -4.69 -0.77 -11.02
CA GLN A 72 -5.70 -0.21 -11.92
C GLN A 72 -6.68 0.69 -11.17
N ARG A 73 -7.15 0.26 -10.00
CA ARG A 73 -8.08 1.01 -9.18
C ARG A 73 -7.43 2.25 -8.54
N MET A 74 -6.18 2.15 -8.11
CA MET A 74 -5.41 3.33 -7.65
C MET A 74 -5.30 4.38 -8.77
N LEU A 75 -5.00 3.96 -10.01
CA LEU A 75 -4.96 4.86 -11.16
C LEU A 75 -6.32 5.48 -11.46
N ALA A 76 -7.39 4.69 -11.43
CA ALA A 76 -8.75 5.22 -11.62
C ALA A 76 -9.09 6.26 -10.54
N THR A 77 -8.65 6.04 -9.29
CA THR A 77 -8.90 6.93 -8.16
C THR A 77 -8.13 8.25 -8.29
N VAL A 78 -6.83 8.20 -8.62
CA VAL A 78 -6.02 9.43 -8.75
C VAL A 78 -6.37 10.26 -9.99
N ASN A 79 -6.94 9.62 -11.01
CA ASN A 79 -7.43 10.28 -12.23
C ASN A 79 -8.94 10.64 -12.16
N ASP A 80 -9.57 10.50 -11.00
CA ASP A 80 -10.98 10.89 -10.86
C ASP A 80 -11.15 12.38 -11.21
N SER A 81 -12.01 12.66 -12.18
CA SER A 81 -12.26 14.04 -12.62
C SER A 81 -12.88 14.94 -11.54
N ALA A 82 -13.48 14.36 -10.52
CA ALA A 82 -14.06 15.10 -9.41
C ALA A 82 -12.99 15.60 -8.41
N ASP A 83 -11.90 14.84 -8.22
CA ASP A 83 -10.81 15.19 -7.30
C ASP A 83 -9.47 14.62 -7.85
N PRO A 84 -8.93 15.19 -8.95
CA PRO A 84 -7.75 14.66 -9.60
C PRO A 84 -6.50 14.91 -8.76
N GLY A 85 -5.60 13.91 -8.71
CA GLY A 85 -4.32 14.00 -8.02
C GLY A 85 -3.14 13.79 -8.96
N VAL A 86 -1.95 14.18 -8.49
CA VAL A 86 -0.67 13.95 -9.17
C VAL A 86 0.08 12.75 -8.60
N GLY A 87 -0.46 12.16 -7.55
CA GLY A 87 0.09 10.97 -6.89
C GLY A 87 -0.88 10.38 -5.87
N ILE A 88 -0.73 9.10 -5.62
CA ILE A 88 -1.55 8.36 -4.64
C ILE A 88 -0.73 7.23 -4.02
N ALA A 89 -0.89 7.03 -2.72
CA ALA A 89 -0.32 5.92 -1.98
C ALA A 89 -1.39 4.89 -1.59
N ALA A 90 -1.04 3.61 -1.57
CA ALA A 90 -1.98 2.55 -1.19
C ALA A 90 -2.64 2.76 0.18
N PRO A 91 -1.97 3.30 1.23
CA PRO A 91 -2.65 3.65 2.47
C PRO A 91 -3.80 4.65 2.31
N GLN A 92 -3.73 5.57 1.35
CA GLN A 92 -4.81 6.53 1.08
C GLN A 92 -6.11 5.87 0.58
N VAL A 93 -6.03 4.64 0.11
CA VAL A 93 -7.18 3.84 -0.32
C VAL A 93 -7.44 2.63 0.60
N GLY A 94 -6.95 2.68 1.84
CA GLY A 94 -7.21 1.66 2.85
C GLY A 94 -6.37 0.39 2.73
N ILE A 95 -5.27 0.41 1.98
CA ILE A 95 -4.36 -0.72 1.80
C ILE A 95 -3.00 -0.38 2.44
N SER A 96 -2.70 -0.98 3.60
CA SER A 96 -1.47 -0.68 4.36
C SER A 96 -0.23 -1.33 3.74
N ARG A 97 0.06 -1.00 2.47
CA ARG A 97 1.20 -1.51 1.70
C ARG A 97 2.08 -0.38 1.17
N ARG A 98 3.41 -0.62 1.12
CA ARG A 98 4.37 0.33 0.57
C ARG A 98 4.31 0.34 -0.96
N LEU A 99 3.30 1.03 -1.49
CA LEU A 99 3.05 1.21 -2.91
C LEU A 99 2.61 2.65 -3.15
N ILE A 100 3.22 3.32 -4.12
CA ILE A 100 2.82 4.64 -4.56
C ILE A 100 2.70 4.68 -6.08
N ALA A 101 1.84 5.54 -6.60
CA ALA A 101 1.80 5.94 -8.01
C ALA A 101 2.04 7.44 -8.07
N VAL A 102 2.91 7.88 -8.99
CA VAL A 102 3.30 9.29 -9.15
C VAL A 102 3.24 9.66 -10.62
N GLN A 103 2.67 10.81 -10.93
CA GLN A 103 2.67 11.37 -12.28
C GLN A 103 4.05 11.99 -12.58
N ARG A 104 4.69 11.47 -13.63
CA ARG A 104 6.06 11.83 -14.00
C ARG A 104 6.06 12.98 -15.00
N TYR A 105 5.98 14.22 -14.51
CA TYR A 105 6.04 15.43 -15.35
C TYR A 105 7.38 15.64 -16.04
N ASP A 106 8.43 14.98 -15.58
CA ASP A 106 9.76 14.96 -16.19
C ASP A 106 9.87 14.04 -17.41
N LYS A 107 8.78 13.27 -17.72
CA LYS A 107 8.72 12.36 -18.86
C LYS A 107 7.69 12.81 -19.90
N PRO A 108 7.92 12.55 -21.20
CA PRO A 108 6.95 12.85 -22.25
C PRO A 108 5.58 12.18 -21.96
N GLY A 109 4.50 12.96 -22.07
CA GLY A 109 3.14 12.49 -21.79
C GLY A 109 2.79 12.37 -20.31
N ALA A 110 3.68 12.76 -19.40
CA ALA A 110 3.48 12.74 -17.95
C ALA A 110 2.79 11.46 -17.43
N PRO A 111 3.34 10.25 -17.70
CA PRO A 111 2.72 9.00 -17.32
C PRO A 111 2.73 8.81 -15.79
N PHE A 112 1.76 8.04 -15.27
CA PHE A 112 1.84 7.54 -13.92
C PHE A 112 2.78 6.34 -13.83
N GLU A 113 3.69 6.36 -12.88
CA GLU A 113 4.59 5.24 -12.57
C GLU A 113 4.36 4.74 -11.15
N PHE A 114 4.42 3.41 -10.99
CA PHE A 114 4.32 2.76 -9.70
C PHE A 114 5.69 2.48 -9.11
N TYR A 115 5.85 2.82 -7.84
CA TYR A 115 7.03 2.50 -7.05
C TYR A 115 6.63 1.54 -5.93
N ILE A 116 7.26 0.37 -5.93
CA ILE A 116 7.01 -0.71 -4.98
C ILE A 116 8.09 -0.66 -3.90
N ASN A 117 7.68 -0.71 -2.64
CA ASN A 117 8.56 -0.63 -1.48
C ASN A 117 9.53 0.57 -1.53
N PRO A 118 9.06 1.78 -1.91
CA PRO A 118 9.94 2.93 -2.03
C PRO A 118 10.55 3.31 -0.67
N GLY A 119 11.76 3.87 -0.72
CA GLY A 119 12.44 4.46 0.43
C GLY A 119 13.15 5.74 0.02
N ILE A 120 13.16 6.74 0.93
CA ILE A 120 13.96 7.96 0.75
C ILE A 120 15.39 7.61 1.14
N VAL A 121 16.32 7.71 0.19
CA VAL A 121 17.74 7.40 0.40
C VAL A 121 18.59 8.66 0.61
N ALA A 122 18.11 9.81 0.13
CA ALA A 122 18.75 11.11 0.30
C ALA A 122 17.73 12.24 0.16
N ALA A 123 17.98 13.35 0.80
CA ALA A 123 17.24 14.62 0.63
C ALA A 123 18.27 15.75 0.50
N SER A 124 17.92 16.82 -0.23
CA SER A 124 18.72 18.04 -0.28
C SER A 124 18.58 18.83 1.02
N GLU A 125 19.60 19.62 1.36
CA GLU A 125 19.51 20.60 2.46
C GLU A 125 18.69 21.82 2.04
N GLU A 126 18.60 22.08 0.74
CA GLU A 126 17.81 23.17 0.18
C GLU A 126 16.32 22.91 0.37
N GLN A 127 15.63 23.91 0.90
CA GLN A 127 14.18 23.88 1.13
C GLN A 127 13.51 24.92 0.24
N SER A 128 12.38 24.56 -0.36
CA SER A 128 11.51 25.48 -1.08
C SER A 128 10.15 25.56 -0.42
N LEU A 129 9.57 26.77 -0.37
CA LEU A 129 8.20 26.95 0.08
C LEU A 129 7.26 26.87 -1.12
N GLY A 130 6.23 26.04 -0.99
CA GLY A 130 5.21 25.85 -2.03
C GLY A 130 3.89 25.43 -1.42
N LYS A 131 2.81 25.54 -2.19
CA LYS A 131 1.52 24.94 -1.84
C LYS A 131 1.55 23.46 -2.23
N GLU A 132 1.22 22.60 -1.30
CA GLU A 132 1.09 21.16 -1.50
C GLU A 132 -0.39 20.74 -1.46
N GLY A 133 -0.79 19.87 -2.39
CA GLY A 133 -2.10 19.24 -2.40
C GLY A 133 -2.00 17.79 -1.97
N CYS A 134 -2.95 17.30 -1.20
CA CYS A 134 -3.02 15.90 -0.81
C CYS A 134 -4.48 15.43 -0.81
N LEU A 135 -4.78 14.36 -1.53
CA LEU A 135 -6.13 13.79 -1.60
C LEU A 135 -6.70 13.40 -0.22
N SER A 136 -5.86 13.13 0.76
CA SER A 136 -6.26 12.76 2.11
C SER A 136 -6.40 13.95 3.08
N VAL A 137 -6.02 15.13 2.67
CA VAL A 137 -6.14 16.37 3.49
C VAL A 137 -7.18 17.26 2.83
N PRO A 138 -8.31 17.54 3.51
CA PRO A 138 -9.38 18.42 3.02
C PRO A 138 -8.93 19.85 2.86
#